data_c9d7df267d5419da33fffa8e9d98bf72
#
_entry.id   c9d7df267d5419da33fffa8e9d98bf72
#
_cell.length_a   1.000
_cell.length_b   1.000
_cell.length_c   1.000
_cell.angle_alpha   90.00
_cell.angle_beta   90.00
_cell.angle_gamma   90.00
#
_symmetry.space_group_name_H-M   'P 1'
#
loop_
_entity.id
_entity.type
_entity.pdbx_description
1 polymer ?
#
loop_
_entity_poly.entity_id
_entity_poly.type
_entity_poly.pdbx_seq_one_letter_code
_entity_poly.pdbx_strand_id
1 'polypeptide(L)'
;DLNENGLKDISLVTFEKDEKLTVEFMEQFKTLSEVSYDPFINSIQRIQMGRISKSLKAVVIDAGVGAHSGITYVAKFDQDHYEVLPIDGKEDLFNEYVVESKDVNEDGIIEFVRTVRPKGWEDKSHGDSPLFERYIQWSESGIKPIEERYIDIEKGYYVKIPKELIGKITIPDQQKESNSQKFLDTRTNKIWLEVHIFKRKEWFNIKGYSAAIKTASHVYAVPKQSEFEKVKAYIKPLADYQQE
;
A
#
# COMPACT_ATOMS: atom_id res chain seq x y z
N ASP A 1 18.26 19.02 3.17
CA ASP A 1 18.59 19.52 4.52
C ASP A 1 17.80 18.72 5.55
N LEU A 2 18.40 17.66 6.07
CA LEU A 2 17.78 16.74 7.03
C LEU A 2 17.83 17.28 8.44
N ASN A 3 18.97 17.88 8.80
CA ASN A 3 19.23 18.42 10.13
C ASN A 3 18.87 19.91 10.26
N GLU A 4 18.29 20.50 9.22
CA GLU A 4 17.80 21.90 9.20
C GLU A 4 18.91 22.94 9.48
N ASN A 5 20.17 22.63 9.14
CA ASN A 5 21.32 23.54 9.30
C ASN A 5 21.54 24.47 8.07
N GLY A 6 20.72 24.36 7.04
CA GLY A 6 20.78 25.15 5.81
C GLY A 6 21.76 24.61 4.76
N LEU A 7 22.45 23.51 5.02
CA LEU A 7 23.30 22.82 4.07
C LEU A 7 22.56 21.71 3.33
N LYS A 8 23.07 21.30 2.19
CA LYS A 8 22.53 20.16 1.46
C LYS A 8 23.18 18.88 1.96
N ASP A 9 22.33 17.95 2.41
CA ASP A 9 22.74 16.61 2.81
C ASP A 9 22.61 15.62 1.66
N ILE A 10 23.33 14.54 1.79
CA ILE A 10 23.27 13.39 0.89
C ILE A 10 22.99 12.16 1.74
N SER A 11 21.96 11.42 1.38
CA SER A 11 21.77 10.06 1.88
C SER A 11 22.24 9.10 0.79
N LEU A 12 23.29 8.34 1.08
CA LEU A 12 23.81 7.31 0.20
C LEU A 12 23.26 5.96 0.65
N VAL A 13 22.56 5.29 -0.27
CA VAL A 13 22.10 3.92 -0.05
C VAL A 13 22.94 3.00 -0.90
N THR A 14 23.70 2.12 -0.26
CA THR A 14 24.52 1.07 -0.90
C THR A 14 23.88 -0.28 -0.65
N PHE A 15 23.81 -1.08 -1.70
CA PHE A 15 23.28 -2.43 -1.65
C PHE A 15 24.26 -3.41 -2.29
N GLU A 16 24.76 -4.34 -1.47
CA GLU A 16 25.54 -5.50 -1.91
C GLU A 16 24.62 -6.72 -1.83
N LYS A 17 24.34 -7.31 -2.98
CA LYS A 17 23.39 -8.42 -3.09
C LYS A 17 23.76 -9.55 -2.14
N ASP A 18 22.77 -10.01 -1.35
CA ASP A 18 22.87 -11.08 -0.36
C ASP A 18 23.88 -10.82 0.79
N GLU A 19 24.37 -9.58 0.93
CA GLU A 19 25.37 -9.23 1.94
C GLU A 19 24.88 -8.08 2.85
N LYS A 20 24.74 -6.86 2.31
CA LYS A 20 24.54 -5.67 3.13
C LYS A 20 23.72 -4.59 2.44
N LEU A 21 22.82 -3.99 3.18
CA LEU A 21 22.16 -2.75 2.82
C LEU A 21 22.60 -1.67 3.81
N THR A 22 23.24 -0.60 3.34
CA THR A 22 23.74 0.47 4.18
C THR A 22 23.10 1.80 3.77
N VAL A 23 22.70 2.59 4.76
CA VAL A 23 22.26 3.99 4.59
C VAL A 23 23.25 4.88 5.29
N GLU A 24 23.91 5.75 4.54
CA GLU A 24 24.90 6.71 5.06
C GLU A 24 24.32 8.12 5.03
N PHE A 25 24.58 8.89 6.09
CA PHE A 25 24.34 10.32 6.12
C PHE A 25 25.65 11.04 5.82
N MET A 26 25.65 11.88 4.80
CA MET A 26 26.80 12.61 4.36
C MET A 26 26.51 14.11 4.28
N GLU A 27 27.39 14.90 4.84
CA GLU A 27 27.43 16.35 4.69
C GLU A 27 28.79 16.78 4.17
N GLN A 28 28.83 17.69 3.19
CA GLN A 28 30.09 18.15 2.56
C GLN A 28 31.00 17.01 2.11
N PHE A 29 30.42 15.93 1.57
CA PHE A 29 31.12 14.71 1.10
C PHE A 29 31.83 13.92 2.21
N LYS A 30 31.47 14.12 3.46
CA LYS A 30 31.97 13.36 4.58
C LYS A 30 30.85 12.57 5.22
N THR A 31 31.04 11.27 5.38
CA THR A 31 30.10 10.41 6.13
C THR A 31 30.14 10.80 7.60
N LEU A 32 28.99 11.17 8.13
CA LEU A 32 28.79 11.53 9.53
C LEU A 32 28.18 10.38 10.35
N SER A 33 27.31 9.59 9.72
CA SER A 33 26.72 8.41 10.35
C SER A 33 26.31 7.36 9.32
N GLU A 34 26.20 6.13 9.74
CA GLU A 34 25.68 5.03 8.93
C GLU A 34 24.80 4.09 9.75
N VAL A 35 23.86 3.44 9.08
CA VAL A 35 23.09 2.33 9.61
C VAL A 35 23.07 1.21 8.58
N SER A 36 23.16 -0.03 9.05
CA SER A 36 23.19 -1.20 8.17
C SER A 36 22.13 -2.20 8.56
N TYR A 37 21.64 -2.88 7.53
CA TYR A 37 20.71 -3.98 7.64
C TYR A 37 21.39 -5.24 7.09
N ASP A 38 21.02 -6.39 7.62
CA ASP A 38 21.42 -7.71 7.12
C ASP A 38 20.27 -8.24 6.23
N PRO A 39 20.23 -7.90 4.94
CA PRO A 39 19.06 -8.09 4.14
C PRO A 39 19.08 -9.41 3.38
N PHE A 40 17.91 -10.07 3.34
CA PHE A 40 17.60 -11.13 2.37
C PHE A 40 16.87 -10.57 1.15
N ILE A 41 17.40 -9.49 0.54
CA ILE A 41 16.75 -8.84 -0.59
C ILE A 41 17.47 -9.14 -1.91
N ASN A 42 16.71 -9.20 -3.01
CA ASN A 42 17.26 -9.40 -4.36
C ASN A 42 17.17 -8.15 -5.24
N SER A 43 16.37 -7.19 -4.85
CA SER A 43 16.22 -5.94 -5.61
C SER A 43 15.72 -4.81 -4.72
N ILE A 44 16.11 -3.60 -5.05
CA ILE A 44 15.49 -2.39 -4.50
C ILE A 44 14.43 -1.94 -5.50
N GLN A 45 13.21 -1.71 -5.01
CA GLN A 45 12.08 -1.23 -5.80
C GLN A 45 11.97 0.29 -5.73
N ARG A 46 12.06 0.82 -4.51
CA ARG A 46 11.94 2.25 -4.28
C ARG A 46 12.81 2.70 -3.11
N ILE A 47 13.43 3.86 -3.27
CA ILE A 47 14.07 4.60 -2.19
C ILE A 47 13.43 5.97 -2.16
N GLN A 48 12.97 6.38 -1.01
CA GLN A 48 12.45 7.73 -0.82
C GLN A 48 12.87 8.30 0.52
N MET A 49 13.04 9.59 0.56
CA MET A 49 13.38 10.33 1.76
C MET A 49 12.32 11.38 2.03
N GLY A 50 11.80 11.39 3.23
CA GLY A 50 10.75 12.31 3.60
C GLY A 50 10.34 12.20 5.06
N ARG A 51 9.28 12.92 5.41
CA ARG A 51 8.67 12.80 6.73
C ARG A 51 7.92 11.48 6.84
N ILE A 52 8.11 10.77 7.94
CA ILE A 52 7.35 9.57 8.34
C ILE A 52 6.45 9.87 9.55
N SER A 53 6.62 11.05 10.15
CA SER A 53 5.74 11.67 11.14
C SER A 53 5.86 13.20 11.04
N LYS A 54 5.12 13.93 11.86
CA LYS A 54 5.21 15.39 11.89
C LYS A 54 6.61 15.91 12.25
N SER A 55 7.36 15.15 13.05
CA SER A 55 8.66 15.53 13.60
C SER A 55 9.83 14.71 13.09
N LEU A 56 9.58 13.57 12.44
CA LEU A 56 10.62 12.61 12.08
C LEU A 56 10.76 12.47 10.57
N LYS A 57 11.99 12.59 10.08
CA LYS A 57 12.39 12.30 8.70
C LYS A 57 13.10 10.93 8.65
N ALA A 58 13.00 10.26 7.51
CA ALA A 58 13.65 8.96 7.30
C ALA A 58 13.98 8.72 5.84
N VAL A 59 14.85 7.76 5.60
CA VAL A 59 14.98 7.04 4.33
C VAL A 59 14.15 5.78 4.43
N VAL A 60 13.21 5.61 3.51
CA VAL A 60 12.32 4.45 3.39
C VAL A 60 12.77 3.67 2.16
N ILE A 61 13.01 2.37 2.33
CA ILE A 61 13.54 1.48 1.28
C ILE A 61 12.58 0.32 1.14
N ASP A 62 11.85 0.29 0.03
CA ASP A 62 11.01 -0.84 -0.34
C ASP A 62 11.80 -1.75 -1.28
N ALA A 63 11.87 -3.04 -0.96
CA ALA A 63 12.71 -4.01 -1.63
C ALA A 63 11.97 -5.33 -1.91
N GLY A 64 12.45 -6.08 -2.87
CA GLY A 64 11.97 -7.42 -3.20
C GLY A 64 12.74 -8.51 -2.47
N VAL A 65 12.02 -9.54 -2.00
CA VAL A 65 12.56 -10.72 -1.31
C VAL A 65 12.09 -11.99 -2.00
N GLY A 66 13.01 -12.90 -2.31
CA GLY A 66 12.67 -14.13 -3.00
C GLY A 66 12.00 -13.89 -4.34
N ALA A 67 10.98 -14.69 -4.67
CA ALA A 67 10.32 -14.63 -5.97
C ALA A 67 9.21 -13.56 -6.06
N HIS A 68 8.54 -13.25 -4.94
CA HIS A 68 7.32 -12.41 -4.97
C HIS A 68 7.16 -11.49 -3.77
N SER A 69 7.82 -11.76 -2.64
CA SER A 69 7.62 -11.02 -1.39
C SER A 69 8.32 -9.67 -1.41
N GLY A 70 7.83 -8.76 -0.59
CA GLY A 70 8.41 -7.44 -0.37
C GLY A 70 8.82 -7.22 1.08
N ILE A 71 9.68 -6.24 1.27
CA ILE A 71 10.13 -5.80 2.60
C ILE A 71 10.39 -4.31 2.57
N THR A 72 10.08 -3.64 3.67
CA THR A 72 10.38 -2.22 3.85
C THR A 72 11.32 -2.03 5.03
N TYR A 73 12.45 -1.37 4.78
CA TYR A 73 13.39 -0.89 5.81
C TYR A 73 13.25 0.61 6.00
N VAL A 74 13.45 1.08 7.22
CA VAL A 74 13.36 2.51 7.54
C VAL A 74 14.56 2.94 8.37
N ALA A 75 15.38 3.81 7.78
CA ALA A 75 16.44 4.50 8.49
C ALA A 75 15.91 5.88 8.93
N LYS A 76 15.54 6.02 10.19
CA LYS A 76 15.14 7.32 10.75
C LYS A 76 16.34 8.22 10.92
N PHE A 77 16.16 9.52 10.71
CA PHE A 77 17.16 10.52 10.97
C PHE A 77 16.83 11.25 12.28
N ASP A 78 17.75 11.21 13.22
CA ASP A 78 17.61 11.84 14.53
C ASP A 78 18.97 12.39 14.99
N GLN A 79 19.03 13.65 15.42
CA GLN A 79 20.23 14.31 15.96
C GLN A 79 21.52 14.06 15.16
N ASP A 80 21.48 14.31 13.86
CA ASP A 80 22.61 14.18 12.91
C ASP A 80 23.11 12.73 12.65
N HIS A 81 22.30 11.72 12.93
CA HIS A 81 22.63 10.35 12.60
C HIS A 81 21.42 9.52 12.17
N TYR A 82 21.70 8.42 11.47
CA TYR A 82 20.70 7.42 11.13
C TYR A 82 20.61 6.33 12.18
N GLU A 83 19.39 5.90 12.45
CA GLU A 83 19.08 4.72 13.26
C GLU A 83 18.05 3.85 12.56
N VAL A 84 18.10 2.53 12.81
CA VAL A 84 17.03 1.63 12.42
C VAL A 84 15.74 2.02 13.14
N LEU A 85 14.67 2.26 12.39
CA LEU A 85 13.36 2.46 12.99
C LEU A 85 12.60 1.13 12.98
N PRO A 86 12.36 0.52 14.13
CA PRO A 86 11.51 -0.65 14.19
C PRO A 86 10.06 -0.26 13.89
N ILE A 87 9.44 -0.99 12.95
CA ILE A 87 8.02 -0.88 12.64
C ILE A 87 7.32 -2.02 13.35
N ASP A 88 6.41 -1.69 14.26
CA ASP A 88 5.66 -2.69 15.05
C ASP A 88 6.59 -3.67 15.81
N GLY A 89 7.74 -3.12 16.31
CA GLY A 89 8.74 -3.88 17.08
C GLY A 89 9.69 -4.77 16.26
N LYS A 90 9.68 -4.65 14.92
CA LYS A 90 10.58 -5.34 14.01
C LYS A 90 11.42 -4.35 13.22
N GLU A 91 12.64 -4.72 12.87
CA GLU A 91 13.54 -3.89 12.06
C GLU A 91 13.06 -3.74 10.61
N ASP A 92 12.13 -4.57 10.18
CA ASP A 92 11.56 -4.59 8.85
C ASP A 92 10.03 -4.72 8.88
N LEU A 93 9.43 -4.39 7.75
CA LEU A 93 8.02 -4.66 7.48
C LEU A 93 7.93 -5.62 6.30
N PHE A 94 7.74 -6.91 6.59
CA PHE A 94 7.58 -7.94 5.58
C PHE A 94 6.19 -7.91 4.94
N ASN A 95 6.16 -8.05 3.61
CA ASN A 95 4.96 -8.09 2.78
C ASN A 95 4.92 -9.36 1.94
N GLU A 96 3.75 -9.94 1.75
CA GLU A 96 3.56 -11.17 0.98
C GLU A 96 3.83 -10.98 -0.52
N TYR A 97 3.78 -9.74 -1.01
CA TYR A 97 4.18 -9.34 -2.37
C TYR A 97 4.84 -7.95 -2.32
N VAL A 98 5.50 -7.58 -3.41
CA VAL A 98 6.19 -6.31 -3.50
C VAL A 98 5.18 -5.17 -3.54
N VAL A 99 5.32 -4.23 -2.62
CA VAL A 99 4.50 -3.02 -2.48
C VAL A 99 5.39 -1.81 -2.25
N GLU A 100 4.87 -0.62 -2.48
CA GLU A 100 5.61 0.62 -2.32
C GLU A 100 4.95 1.53 -1.30
N SER A 101 5.74 1.98 -0.33
CA SER A 101 5.37 3.01 0.63
C SER A 101 5.21 4.36 -0.09
N LYS A 102 4.26 5.19 0.33
CA LYS A 102 4.02 6.52 -0.26
C LYS A 102 3.10 7.38 0.61
N ASP A 103 3.08 8.67 0.34
CA ASP A 103 2.07 9.60 0.90
C ASP A 103 0.74 9.41 0.15
N VAL A 104 -0.16 8.59 0.71
CA VAL A 104 -1.43 8.22 0.03
C VAL A 104 -2.55 9.23 0.26
N ASN A 105 -2.38 10.15 1.20
CA ASN A 105 -3.39 11.12 1.59
C ASN A 105 -2.97 12.57 1.33
N GLU A 106 -1.76 12.78 0.75
CA GLU A 106 -1.18 14.07 0.40
C GLU A 106 -0.98 15.00 1.61
N ASP A 107 -0.67 14.42 2.80
CA ASP A 107 -0.40 15.20 4.02
C ASP A 107 1.09 15.51 4.22
N GLY A 108 1.95 15.05 3.31
CA GLY A 108 3.40 15.24 3.34
C GLY A 108 4.13 14.23 4.23
N ILE A 109 3.44 13.17 4.67
CA ILE A 109 4.01 12.08 5.48
C ILE A 109 3.94 10.79 4.67
N ILE A 110 5.04 10.05 4.63
CA ILE A 110 5.10 8.75 3.95
C ILE A 110 4.41 7.71 4.83
N GLU A 111 3.37 7.07 4.31
CA GLU A 111 2.79 5.88 4.90
C GLU A 111 3.53 4.64 4.44
N PHE A 112 3.79 3.73 5.39
CA PHE A 112 4.27 2.39 5.08
C PHE A 112 3.10 1.52 4.64
N VAL A 113 3.34 0.62 3.70
CA VAL A 113 2.30 -0.29 3.23
C VAL A 113 2.51 -1.69 3.81
N ARG A 114 1.41 -2.31 4.24
CA ARG A 114 1.35 -3.68 4.71
C ARG A 114 0.33 -4.45 3.90
N THR A 115 0.75 -5.57 3.35
CA THR A 115 -0.18 -6.55 2.77
C THR A 115 -0.98 -7.22 3.88
N VAL A 116 -2.28 -7.32 3.72
CA VAL A 116 -3.17 -7.89 4.72
C VAL A 116 -4.13 -8.89 4.11
N ARG A 117 -4.39 -9.97 4.82
CA ARG A 117 -5.44 -10.94 4.47
C ARG A 117 -6.74 -10.53 5.12
N PRO A 118 -7.84 -10.41 4.38
CA PRO A 118 -9.12 -10.10 4.97
C PRO A 118 -9.65 -11.28 5.78
N LYS A 119 -10.60 -11.01 6.67
CA LYS A 119 -11.19 -12.02 7.54
C LYS A 119 -11.75 -13.22 6.74
N GLY A 120 -11.37 -14.44 7.15
CA GLY A 120 -11.73 -15.70 6.51
C GLY A 120 -10.73 -16.18 5.45
N TRP A 121 -9.62 -15.45 5.26
CA TRP A 121 -8.55 -15.79 4.33
C TRP A 121 -7.20 -16.04 5.03
N GLU A 122 -7.19 -16.05 6.37
CA GLU A 122 -5.97 -16.11 7.18
C GLU A 122 -5.16 -17.39 6.90
N ASP A 123 -5.84 -18.52 6.67
CA ASP A 123 -5.23 -19.84 6.46
C ASP A 123 -5.10 -20.20 4.96
N LYS A 124 -5.44 -19.31 4.04
CA LYS A 124 -5.35 -19.57 2.61
C LYS A 124 -3.94 -19.29 2.09
N SER A 125 -3.58 -19.94 0.97
CA SER A 125 -2.32 -19.63 0.29
C SER A 125 -2.31 -18.18 -0.22
N HIS A 126 -1.12 -17.59 -0.35
CA HIS A 126 -0.96 -16.25 -0.88
C HIS A 126 -1.58 -16.08 -2.27
N GLY A 127 -1.27 -17.00 -3.20
CA GLY A 127 -1.80 -16.96 -4.58
C GLY A 127 -3.32 -17.17 -4.68
N ASP A 128 -3.96 -17.62 -3.59
CA ASP A 128 -5.40 -17.82 -3.53
C ASP A 128 -6.13 -16.69 -2.82
N SER A 129 -5.44 -15.86 -2.08
CA SER A 129 -6.02 -14.77 -1.29
C SER A 129 -6.26 -13.51 -2.11
N PRO A 130 -7.31 -12.73 -1.83
CA PRO A 130 -7.48 -11.42 -2.41
C PRO A 130 -6.40 -10.46 -1.92
N LEU A 131 -5.95 -9.56 -2.80
CA LEU A 131 -4.93 -8.58 -2.50
C LEU A 131 -5.53 -7.40 -1.72
N PHE A 132 -5.10 -7.21 -0.49
CA PHE A 132 -5.41 -6.03 0.31
C PHE A 132 -4.11 -5.37 0.76
N GLU A 133 -4.05 -4.06 0.63
CA GLU A 133 -2.98 -3.19 1.11
C GLU A 133 -3.52 -2.26 2.17
N ARG A 134 -2.81 -2.17 3.28
CA ARG A 134 -3.11 -1.23 4.36
C ARG A 134 -1.96 -0.27 4.53
N TYR A 135 -2.21 0.99 4.31
CA TYR A 135 -1.27 2.08 4.55
C TYR A 135 -1.34 2.51 6.00
N ILE A 136 -0.19 2.52 6.64
CA ILE A 136 -0.04 2.81 8.06
C ILE A 136 0.92 3.98 8.25
N GLN A 137 0.58 4.89 9.15
CA GLN A 137 1.42 5.98 9.56
C GLN A 137 2.07 5.63 10.90
N TRP A 138 3.36 5.88 10.99
CA TRP A 138 4.11 5.66 12.22
C TRP A 138 3.99 6.85 13.15
N SER A 139 4.01 6.59 14.47
CA SER A 139 4.17 7.58 15.53
C SER A 139 4.83 6.93 16.74
N GLU A 140 5.33 7.74 17.65
CA GLU A 140 5.91 7.25 18.92
C GLU A 140 4.95 6.41 19.76
N SER A 141 3.64 6.63 19.62
CA SER A 141 2.59 5.84 20.29
C SER A 141 2.22 4.55 19.55
N GLY A 142 2.89 4.26 18.43
CA GLY A 142 2.63 3.09 17.59
C GLY A 142 2.15 3.44 16.19
N ILE A 143 1.70 2.42 15.48
CA ILE A 143 1.22 2.55 14.10
C ILE A 143 -0.28 2.80 14.04
N LYS A 144 -0.71 3.60 13.06
CA LYS A 144 -2.12 3.94 12.83
C LYS A 144 -2.50 3.66 11.38
N PRO A 145 -3.56 2.87 11.12
CA PRO A 145 -4.07 2.70 9.76
C PRO A 145 -4.64 4.03 9.23
N ILE A 146 -4.23 4.40 8.03
CA ILE A 146 -4.67 5.62 7.34
C ILE A 146 -5.63 5.27 6.21
N GLU A 147 -5.27 4.25 5.43
CA GLU A 147 -6.04 3.82 4.27
C GLU A 147 -5.93 2.31 4.08
N GLU A 148 -6.93 1.71 3.46
CA GLU A 148 -6.90 0.30 3.03
C GLU A 148 -7.50 0.21 1.63
N ARG A 149 -6.90 -0.64 0.78
CA ARG A 149 -7.31 -0.86 -0.61
C ARG A 149 -7.42 -2.36 -0.90
N TYR A 150 -8.49 -2.75 -1.59
CA TYR A 150 -8.52 -4.00 -2.33
C TYR A 150 -8.05 -3.76 -3.74
N ILE A 151 -7.18 -4.61 -4.27
CA ILE A 151 -6.60 -4.44 -5.60
C ILE A 151 -6.88 -5.67 -6.45
N ASP A 152 -7.45 -5.45 -7.63
CA ASP A 152 -7.66 -6.48 -8.64
C ASP A 152 -6.86 -6.13 -9.89
N ILE A 153 -5.63 -6.62 -9.96
CA ILE A 153 -4.70 -6.36 -11.06
C ILE A 153 -5.24 -6.92 -12.37
N GLU A 154 -5.81 -8.13 -12.34
CA GLU A 154 -6.32 -8.79 -13.54
C GLU A 154 -7.51 -8.06 -14.14
N LYS A 155 -8.40 -7.57 -13.26
CA LYS A 155 -9.60 -6.85 -13.68
C LYS A 155 -9.38 -5.35 -13.84
N GLY A 156 -8.21 -4.81 -13.43
CA GLY A 156 -7.78 -3.45 -13.69
C GLY A 156 -8.48 -2.37 -12.87
N TYR A 157 -8.84 -2.64 -11.63
CA TYR A 157 -9.43 -1.67 -10.70
C TYR A 157 -8.98 -1.91 -9.26
N TYR A 158 -9.18 -0.91 -8.40
CA TYR A 158 -9.06 -1.06 -6.97
C TYR A 158 -10.25 -0.42 -6.26
N VAL A 159 -10.46 -0.82 -5.00
CA VAL A 159 -11.50 -0.26 -4.13
C VAL A 159 -10.83 0.34 -2.90
N LYS A 160 -11.01 1.65 -2.73
CA LYS A 160 -10.57 2.38 -1.55
C LYS A 160 -11.54 2.12 -0.40
N ILE A 161 -11.10 1.51 0.69
CA ILE A 161 -11.93 1.18 1.83
C ILE A 161 -12.07 2.43 2.72
N PRO A 162 -13.29 2.88 3.06
CA PRO A 162 -13.49 3.99 3.98
C PRO A 162 -12.83 3.75 5.33
N LYS A 163 -12.32 4.81 5.95
CA LYS A 163 -11.54 4.75 7.19
C LYS A 163 -12.24 3.98 8.32
N GLU A 164 -13.54 4.15 8.46
CA GLU A 164 -14.37 3.45 9.47
C GLU A 164 -14.53 1.94 9.19
N LEU A 165 -14.18 1.49 7.98
CA LEU A 165 -14.28 0.10 7.52
C LEU A 165 -12.93 -0.60 7.37
N ILE A 166 -11.82 0.07 7.65
CA ILE A 166 -10.48 -0.54 7.60
C ILE A 166 -10.43 -1.79 8.49
N GLY A 167 -10.00 -2.91 7.93
CA GLY A 167 -9.95 -4.22 8.58
C GLY A 167 -11.32 -4.87 8.85
N LYS A 168 -12.40 -4.33 8.29
CA LYS A 168 -13.75 -4.82 8.51
C LYS A 168 -14.43 -5.30 7.22
N ILE A 169 -13.74 -5.21 6.10
CA ILE A 169 -14.23 -5.69 4.81
C ILE A 169 -13.57 -7.02 4.48
N THR A 170 -14.35 -7.94 3.94
CA THR A 170 -13.89 -9.21 3.39
C THR A 170 -14.54 -9.51 2.06
N ILE A 171 -14.04 -10.54 1.39
CA ILE A 171 -14.55 -11.06 0.12
C ILE A 171 -14.98 -12.51 0.33
N PRO A 172 -16.16 -12.95 -0.13
CA PRO A 172 -16.58 -14.34 -0.06
C PRO A 172 -15.70 -15.25 -0.93
N ASP A 173 -15.34 -16.43 -0.44
CA ASP A 173 -14.43 -17.39 -1.09
C ASP A 173 -14.95 -17.92 -2.47
N GLN A 174 -16.23 -17.81 -2.75
CA GLN A 174 -16.86 -18.45 -3.93
C GLN A 174 -16.87 -17.62 -5.22
N GLN A 175 -16.07 -16.54 -5.34
CA GLN A 175 -16.24 -15.56 -6.43
C GLN A 175 -15.08 -15.45 -7.44
N LYS A 176 -14.14 -16.39 -7.46
CA LYS A 176 -12.93 -16.30 -8.32
C LYS A 176 -13.18 -16.17 -9.84
N GLU A 177 -14.33 -16.57 -10.36
CA GLU A 177 -14.58 -16.61 -11.81
C GLU A 177 -15.70 -15.68 -12.31
N SER A 178 -16.29 -14.88 -11.45
CA SER A 178 -17.42 -14.04 -11.87
C SER A 178 -16.99 -12.63 -12.31
N ASN A 179 -17.72 -12.06 -13.29
CA ASN A 179 -17.59 -10.66 -13.68
C ASN A 179 -18.16 -9.70 -12.60
N SER A 180 -18.35 -10.19 -11.38
CA SER A 180 -18.78 -9.40 -10.23
C SER A 180 -17.95 -9.71 -9.00
N GLN A 181 -17.77 -8.71 -8.14
CA GLN A 181 -17.08 -8.84 -6.87
C GLN A 181 -17.95 -8.25 -5.77
N LYS A 182 -18.17 -9.03 -4.70
CA LYS A 182 -18.88 -8.59 -3.51
C LYS A 182 -17.90 -8.33 -2.37
N PHE A 183 -18.15 -7.27 -1.65
CA PHE A 183 -17.43 -6.86 -0.44
C PHE A 183 -18.40 -6.87 0.73
N LEU A 184 -18.09 -7.64 1.78
CA LEU A 184 -18.94 -7.80 2.96
C LEU A 184 -18.35 -7.05 4.14
N ASP A 185 -19.20 -6.36 4.88
CA ASP A 185 -18.87 -5.86 6.22
C ASP A 185 -18.93 -7.03 7.20
N THR A 186 -17.78 -7.41 7.76
CA THR A 186 -17.62 -8.56 8.67
C THR A 186 -18.36 -8.40 10.00
N ARG A 187 -18.78 -7.19 10.35
CA ARG A 187 -19.54 -6.89 11.58
C ARG A 187 -21.03 -7.23 11.42
N THR A 188 -21.57 -7.00 10.22
CA THR A 188 -22.99 -7.13 9.92
C THR A 188 -23.32 -8.29 9.01
N ASN A 189 -22.30 -8.86 8.37
CA ASN A 189 -22.40 -9.86 7.30
C ASN A 189 -23.27 -9.41 6.11
N LYS A 190 -23.37 -8.08 5.88
CA LYS A 190 -24.09 -7.49 4.75
C LYS A 190 -23.12 -7.09 3.65
N ILE A 191 -23.62 -7.12 2.42
CA ILE A 191 -22.89 -6.59 1.28
C ILE A 191 -22.77 -5.07 1.45
N TRP A 192 -21.53 -4.58 1.57
CA TRP A 192 -21.23 -3.16 1.60
C TRP A 192 -21.12 -2.58 0.18
N LEU A 193 -20.48 -3.34 -0.73
CA LEU A 193 -20.28 -2.95 -2.12
C LEU A 193 -20.36 -4.19 -3.00
N GLU A 194 -20.98 -4.03 -4.18
CA GLU A 194 -20.98 -5.03 -5.24
C GLU A 194 -20.57 -4.36 -6.54
N VAL A 195 -19.44 -4.83 -7.13
CA VAL A 195 -18.88 -4.32 -8.39
C VAL A 195 -19.18 -5.31 -9.49
N HIS A 196 -19.73 -4.85 -10.59
CA HIS A 196 -19.94 -5.62 -11.82
C HIS A 196 -19.10 -5.04 -12.95
N ILE A 197 -18.52 -5.92 -13.77
CA ILE A 197 -17.65 -5.55 -14.87
C ILE A 197 -18.28 -5.96 -16.20
N PHE A 198 -18.49 -4.98 -17.04
CA PHE A 198 -19.09 -5.17 -18.37
C PHE A 198 -18.11 -4.75 -19.46
N LYS A 199 -18.15 -5.41 -20.62
CA LYS A 199 -17.44 -4.93 -21.80
C LYS A 199 -18.02 -3.59 -22.24
N ARG A 200 -17.18 -2.63 -22.57
CA ARG A 200 -17.59 -1.27 -22.97
C ARG A 200 -18.62 -1.26 -24.09
N LYS A 201 -18.45 -2.13 -25.09
CA LYS A 201 -19.36 -2.26 -26.25
C LYS A 201 -20.75 -2.76 -25.90
N GLU A 202 -20.92 -3.44 -24.77
CA GLU A 202 -22.20 -4.03 -24.34
C GLU A 202 -22.97 -3.09 -23.39
N TRP A 203 -22.29 -2.09 -22.83
CA TRP A 203 -22.80 -1.24 -21.75
C TRP A 203 -24.12 -0.53 -22.09
N PHE A 204 -24.33 -0.10 -23.33
CA PHE A 204 -25.52 0.67 -23.69
C PHE A 204 -26.81 -0.16 -23.56
N ASN A 205 -26.73 -1.50 -23.63
CA ASN A 205 -27.84 -2.43 -23.43
C ASN A 205 -28.06 -2.82 -21.97
N ILE A 206 -27.11 -2.49 -21.06
CA ILE A 206 -27.16 -2.91 -19.66
C ILE A 206 -28.10 -2.01 -18.88
N LYS A 207 -29.12 -2.62 -18.26
CA LYS A 207 -30.10 -1.93 -17.39
C LYS A 207 -29.89 -2.37 -15.95
N GLY A 208 -30.37 -1.56 -15.00
CA GLY A 208 -30.30 -1.91 -13.57
C GLY A 208 -28.95 -1.62 -12.90
N TYR A 209 -27.98 -1.03 -13.63
CA TYR A 209 -26.67 -0.70 -13.11
C TYR A 209 -26.32 0.77 -13.34
N SER A 210 -25.47 1.30 -12.47
CA SER A 210 -24.89 2.64 -12.54
C SER A 210 -23.38 2.53 -12.70
N ALA A 211 -22.82 3.20 -13.70
CA ALA A 211 -21.38 3.21 -13.91
C ALA A 211 -20.66 4.00 -12.83
N ALA A 212 -19.60 3.39 -12.26
CA ALA A 212 -18.61 4.04 -11.40
C ALA A 212 -17.43 4.52 -12.25
N ILE A 213 -16.88 3.62 -13.09
CA ILE A 213 -15.74 3.91 -13.97
C ILE A 213 -16.07 3.46 -15.38
N LYS A 214 -15.56 4.19 -16.36
CA LYS A 214 -15.61 3.83 -17.78
C LYS A 214 -14.20 3.93 -18.37
N THR A 215 -13.62 2.81 -18.72
CA THR A 215 -12.34 2.72 -19.46
C THR A 215 -12.57 2.54 -20.95
N ALA A 216 -11.51 2.41 -21.72
CA ALA A 216 -11.62 2.11 -23.16
C ALA A 216 -12.27 0.74 -23.42
N SER A 217 -12.02 -0.26 -22.58
CA SER A 217 -12.46 -1.66 -22.77
C SER A 217 -13.63 -2.08 -21.87
N HIS A 218 -13.74 -1.55 -20.66
CA HIS A 218 -14.68 -2.00 -19.64
C HIS A 218 -15.47 -0.86 -18.98
N VAL A 219 -16.58 -1.24 -18.37
CA VAL A 219 -17.36 -0.40 -17.44
C VAL A 219 -17.49 -1.14 -16.12
N TYR A 220 -17.03 -0.51 -15.05
CA TYR A 220 -17.22 -1.00 -13.68
C TYR A 220 -18.44 -0.30 -13.12
N ALA A 221 -19.39 -1.06 -12.64
CA ALA A 221 -20.70 -0.57 -12.28
C ALA A 221 -21.21 -1.20 -10.99
N VAL A 222 -22.13 -0.53 -10.35
CA VAL A 222 -22.85 -1.03 -9.17
C VAL A 222 -24.34 -1.20 -9.50
N PRO A 223 -25.07 -2.11 -8.84
CA PRO A 223 -26.53 -2.17 -8.96
C PRO A 223 -27.16 -0.82 -8.62
N LYS A 224 -28.23 -0.43 -9.33
CA LYS A 224 -28.99 0.81 -9.06
C LYS A 224 -29.83 0.69 -7.80
N GLN A 225 -29.17 0.49 -6.67
CA GLN A 225 -29.75 0.52 -5.34
C GLN A 225 -29.14 1.69 -4.58
N SER A 226 -29.93 2.38 -3.77
CA SER A 226 -29.51 3.62 -3.11
C SER A 226 -28.24 3.49 -2.26
N GLU A 227 -28.05 2.32 -1.67
CA GLU A 227 -26.87 1.99 -0.84
C GLU A 227 -25.60 1.89 -1.69
N PHE A 228 -25.64 1.24 -2.85
CA PHE A 228 -24.47 1.08 -3.72
C PHE A 228 -24.11 2.37 -4.48
N GLU A 229 -25.10 3.17 -4.83
CA GLU A 229 -24.88 4.50 -5.45
C GLU A 229 -24.00 5.42 -4.59
N LYS A 230 -24.15 5.33 -3.27
CA LYS A 230 -23.36 6.13 -2.30
C LYS A 230 -21.90 5.71 -2.24
N VAL A 231 -21.62 4.43 -2.47
CA VAL A 231 -20.27 3.85 -2.31
C VAL A 231 -19.53 3.64 -3.63
N LYS A 232 -20.17 3.85 -4.79
CA LYS A 232 -19.49 3.67 -6.09
C LYS A 232 -18.26 4.54 -6.31
N ALA A 233 -18.16 5.69 -5.62
CA ALA A 233 -17.02 6.59 -5.70
C ALA A 233 -15.71 5.99 -5.13
N TYR A 234 -15.82 4.92 -4.34
CA TYR A 234 -14.66 4.20 -3.81
C TYR A 234 -14.02 3.24 -4.84
N ILE A 235 -14.69 2.95 -5.95
CA ILE A 235 -14.14 2.17 -7.06
C ILE A 235 -13.28 3.11 -7.91
N LYS A 236 -12.03 2.72 -8.16
CA LYS A 236 -11.03 3.50 -8.89
C LYS A 236 -10.37 2.66 -9.99
N PRO A 237 -9.97 3.24 -11.11
CA PRO A 237 -9.21 2.51 -12.13
C PRO A 237 -7.79 2.23 -11.61
N LEU A 238 -7.23 1.07 -11.98
CA LEU A 238 -5.88 0.70 -11.57
C LEU A 238 -4.81 1.68 -12.07
N ALA A 239 -5.06 2.38 -13.18
CA ALA A 239 -4.15 3.40 -13.70
C ALA A 239 -3.92 4.56 -12.69
N ASP A 240 -4.93 4.93 -11.89
CA ASP A 240 -4.78 5.96 -10.86
C ASP A 240 -3.89 5.46 -9.72
N TYR A 241 -3.97 4.17 -9.37
CA TYR A 241 -3.12 3.55 -8.34
C TYR A 241 -1.62 3.63 -8.66
N GLN A 242 -1.27 3.51 -9.95
CA GLN A 242 0.12 3.56 -10.41
C GLN A 242 0.69 4.99 -10.51
N GLN A 243 -0.17 6.01 -10.48
CA GLN A 243 0.20 7.42 -10.60
C GLN A 243 0.29 8.14 -9.25
N GLU A 244 -0.32 7.59 -8.21
CA GLU A 244 -0.21 8.07 -6.83
C GLU A 244 1.12 7.59 -6.21
#